data_0b08f6e8ee6ced1346ee6cfe8c6fc8d1
#
_entry.id   0b08f6e8ee6ced1346ee6cfe8c6fc8d1
#
_cell.length_a   1.000
_cell.length_b   1.000
_cell.length_c   1.000
_cell.angle_alpha   90.00
_cell.angle_beta   90.00
_cell.angle_gamma   90.00
#
_symmetry.space_group_name_H-M   'P 1'
#
loop_
_entity.id
_entity.type
_entity.pdbx_description
1 polymer ?
#
loop_
_entity_poly.entity_id
_entity_poly.type
_entity_poly.pdbx_seq_one_letter_code
_entity_poly.pdbx_strand_id
1 'polypeptide(L)'
;KLWQIMEKMDRNGKRIETGIQVEEYEILELKIEFSKYMHRKEYEKAEKILFEIESKIDRSEPENKQYVEVGKIQLKYHKHLGNSEELVQQLKALLEITLKFEDVYRTEYVLNRQEISVLTEIALIYWGKKDYQMALEIYHFIDDRYSDSCIKPVFHMLDWNMNIANYARALDELKYFKEAMCTCQKAVQQMLYAGKGASLGYCLMIQACIMEEEGKEVCKKYFKQNLNLLKLYKMDADYKVMKNYVEERNLLN
;
A
#
# COMPACT_ATOMS: atom_id res chain seq x y z
N LYS A 1 -27.26 3.07 2.20
CA LYS A 1 -27.59 3.41 0.80
C LYS A 1 -27.16 2.32 -0.18
N LEU A 2 -25.95 1.72 -0.08
CA LEU A 2 -25.52 0.61 -0.93
C LEU A 2 -26.41 -0.63 -0.72
N TRP A 3 -26.72 -0.96 0.53
CA TRP A 3 -27.63 -2.03 0.91
C TRP A 3 -29.02 -1.85 0.29
N GLN A 4 -29.56 -0.64 0.28
CA GLN A 4 -30.85 -0.32 -0.36
C GLN A 4 -30.81 -0.41 -1.89
N ILE A 5 -29.63 -0.21 -2.50
CA ILE A 5 -29.44 -0.38 -3.95
C ILE A 5 -29.41 -1.89 -4.27
N MET A 6 -28.72 -2.68 -3.45
CA MET A 6 -28.64 -4.14 -3.61
C MET A 6 -30.02 -4.81 -3.43
N GLU A 7 -30.81 -4.37 -2.42
CA GLU A 7 -32.18 -4.82 -2.24
C GLU A 7 -33.10 -4.51 -3.44
N LYS A 8 -32.88 -3.37 -4.11
CA LYS A 8 -33.64 -2.98 -5.31
C LYS A 8 -33.19 -3.72 -6.59
N MET A 9 -32.04 -4.35 -6.61
CA MET A 9 -31.53 -5.09 -7.77
C MET A 9 -32.04 -6.55 -7.81
N ASP A 10 -32.50 -7.09 -6.71
CA ASP A 10 -33.11 -8.42 -6.68
C ASP A 10 -34.56 -8.40 -7.13
N ARG A 11 -34.75 -8.32 -8.46
CA ARG A 11 -36.09 -8.39 -9.07
C ARG A 11 -36.77 -9.77 -8.99
N ASN A 12 -36.10 -10.80 -8.50
CA ASN A 12 -36.59 -12.18 -8.50
C ASN A 12 -36.93 -12.71 -7.11
N GLY A 13 -36.96 -11.88 -6.06
CA GLY A 13 -37.37 -12.29 -4.71
C GLY A 13 -36.43 -13.30 -4.05
N LYS A 14 -35.29 -13.61 -4.64
CA LYS A 14 -34.26 -14.37 -3.98
C LYS A 14 -33.49 -13.41 -3.06
N ARG A 15 -33.52 -13.70 -1.76
CA ARG A 15 -32.53 -13.09 -0.83
C ARG A 15 -31.17 -13.24 -1.49
N ILE A 16 -30.52 -12.11 -1.77
CA ILE A 16 -29.08 -12.13 -1.95
C ILE A 16 -28.57 -12.56 -0.58
N GLU A 17 -28.40 -13.86 -0.41
CA GLU A 17 -27.53 -14.35 0.64
C GLU A 17 -26.16 -13.76 0.29
N THR A 18 -25.79 -12.71 1.01
CA THR A 18 -24.43 -12.21 1.07
C THR A 18 -23.58 -13.24 1.81
N GLY A 19 -23.71 -14.48 1.40
CA GLY A 19 -22.79 -15.53 1.74
C GLY A 19 -21.55 -15.31 0.88
N ILE A 20 -20.56 -14.59 1.42
CA ILE A 20 -19.19 -14.89 1.06
C ILE A 20 -19.08 -16.39 1.25
N GLN A 21 -18.84 -17.13 0.17
CA GLN A 21 -18.70 -18.58 0.29
C GLN A 21 -17.54 -18.84 1.26
N VAL A 22 -17.61 -19.91 2.05
CA VAL A 22 -16.58 -20.21 3.07
C VAL A 22 -15.18 -20.20 2.44
N GLU A 23 -15.06 -20.71 1.23
CA GLU A 23 -13.83 -20.71 0.43
C GLU A 23 -13.31 -19.29 0.10
N GLU A 24 -14.20 -18.37 -0.25
CA GLU A 24 -13.84 -16.96 -0.51
C GLU A 24 -13.38 -16.26 0.77
N TYR A 25 -13.98 -16.60 1.91
CA TYR A 25 -13.58 -16.07 3.21
C TYR A 25 -12.17 -16.57 3.61
N GLU A 26 -11.89 -17.87 3.44
CA GLU A 26 -10.57 -18.44 3.68
C GLU A 26 -9.48 -17.78 2.82
N ILE A 27 -9.77 -17.56 1.53
CA ILE A 27 -8.85 -16.86 0.63
C ILE A 27 -8.61 -15.42 1.09
N LEU A 28 -9.65 -14.73 1.55
CA LEU A 28 -9.52 -13.38 2.09
C LEU A 28 -8.63 -13.35 3.34
N GLU A 29 -8.81 -14.29 4.26
CA GLU A 29 -7.96 -14.40 5.46
C GLU A 29 -6.49 -14.65 5.07
N LEU A 30 -6.22 -15.55 4.13
CA LEU A 30 -4.88 -15.79 3.62
C LEU A 30 -4.27 -14.54 2.96
N LYS A 31 -5.05 -13.77 2.18
CA LYS A 31 -4.59 -12.50 1.60
C LYS A 31 -4.22 -11.47 2.67
N ILE A 32 -5.00 -11.39 3.76
CA ILE A 32 -4.71 -10.54 4.91
C ILE A 32 -3.43 -11.01 5.62
N GLU A 33 -3.26 -12.31 5.79
CA GLU A 33 -2.08 -12.88 6.44
C GLU A 33 -0.82 -12.70 5.60
N PHE A 34 -0.89 -12.88 4.28
CA PHE A 34 0.19 -12.57 3.35
C PHE A 34 0.63 -11.10 3.51
N SER A 35 -0.31 -10.17 3.44
CA SER A 35 -0.01 -8.74 3.62
C SER A 35 0.65 -8.45 4.96
N LYS A 36 0.18 -9.06 6.04
CA LYS A 36 0.75 -8.94 7.39
C LYS A 36 2.20 -9.40 7.46
N TYR A 37 2.53 -10.56 6.86
CA TYR A 37 3.90 -11.05 6.84
C TYR A 37 4.82 -10.20 5.95
N MET A 38 4.32 -9.71 4.82
CA MET A 38 5.06 -8.75 3.97
C MET A 38 5.41 -7.47 4.75
N HIS A 39 4.45 -6.88 5.46
CA HIS A 39 4.69 -5.68 6.29
C HIS A 39 5.68 -5.92 7.44
N ARG A 40 5.69 -7.13 7.99
CA ARG A 40 6.64 -7.51 9.04
C ARG A 40 8.00 -7.97 8.51
N LYS A 41 8.18 -7.99 7.18
CA LYS A 41 9.39 -8.49 6.49
C LYS A 41 9.70 -9.96 6.81
N GLU A 42 8.65 -10.74 7.12
CA GLU A 42 8.73 -12.19 7.37
C GLU A 42 8.51 -12.95 6.04
N TYR A 43 9.41 -12.74 5.07
CA TYR A 43 9.22 -13.12 3.66
C TYR A 43 9.07 -14.63 3.45
N GLU A 44 9.72 -15.49 4.25
CA GLU A 44 9.58 -16.95 4.15
C GLU A 44 8.18 -17.42 4.55
N LYS A 45 7.55 -16.73 5.52
CA LYS A 45 6.15 -17.01 5.90
C LYS A 45 5.20 -16.49 4.83
N ALA A 46 5.45 -15.28 4.33
CA ALA A 46 4.65 -14.70 3.25
C ALA A 46 4.67 -15.61 2.01
N GLU A 47 5.82 -16.17 1.64
CA GLU A 47 5.94 -17.08 0.49
C GLU A 47 5.09 -18.35 0.66
N LYS A 48 5.08 -18.95 1.85
CA LYS A 48 4.23 -20.11 2.15
C LYS A 48 2.74 -19.79 2.01
N ILE A 49 2.31 -18.64 2.54
CA ILE A 49 0.92 -18.20 2.43
C ILE A 49 0.56 -17.91 0.97
N LEU A 50 1.46 -17.28 0.20
CA LEU A 50 1.22 -17.03 -1.22
C LEU A 50 1.05 -18.33 -2.01
N PHE A 51 1.85 -19.34 -1.71
CA PHE A 51 1.72 -20.67 -2.32
C PHE A 51 0.37 -21.32 -1.98
N GLU A 52 -0.09 -21.19 -0.73
CA GLU A 52 -1.41 -21.67 -0.30
C GLU A 52 -2.54 -20.93 -1.03
N ILE A 53 -2.45 -19.61 -1.16
CA ILE A 53 -3.41 -18.81 -1.95
C ILE A 53 -3.44 -19.32 -3.39
N GLU A 54 -2.28 -19.47 -4.01
CA GLU A 54 -2.16 -19.92 -5.42
C GLU A 54 -2.82 -21.29 -5.65
N SER A 55 -2.82 -22.18 -4.66
CA SER A 55 -3.43 -23.51 -4.74
C SER A 55 -4.95 -23.48 -4.63
N LYS A 56 -5.54 -22.42 -4.05
CA LYS A 56 -6.97 -22.32 -3.75
C LYS A 56 -7.74 -21.41 -4.72
N ILE A 57 -7.07 -20.50 -5.42
CA ILE A 57 -7.74 -19.52 -6.30
C ILE A 57 -7.85 -20.04 -7.75
N ASP A 58 -8.91 -19.59 -8.41
CA ASP A 58 -9.04 -19.79 -9.85
C ASP A 58 -8.14 -18.83 -10.63
N ARG A 59 -7.07 -19.35 -11.20
CA ARG A 59 -6.09 -18.58 -11.99
C ARG A 59 -6.57 -18.25 -13.42
N SER A 60 -7.72 -18.73 -13.85
CA SER A 60 -8.34 -18.28 -15.10
C SER A 60 -8.87 -16.85 -14.98
N GLU A 61 -9.21 -16.41 -13.77
CA GLU A 61 -9.62 -15.05 -13.47
C GLU A 61 -8.41 -14.09 -13.52
N PRO A 62 -8.47 -13.04 -14.37
CA PRO A 62 -7.33 -12.13 -14.58
C PRO A 62 -6.80 -11.49 -13.28
N GLU A 63 -7.70 -11.05 -12.39
CA GLU A 63 -7.32 -10.42 -11.12
C GLU A 63 -6.63 -11.39 -10.16
N ASN A 64 -7.07 -12.64 -10.10
CA ASN A 64 -6.42 -13.67 -9.29
C ASN A 64 -5.01 -13.99 -9.80
N LYS A 65 -4.86 -14.09 -11.13
CA LYS A 65 -3.55 -14.26 -11.76
C LYS A 65 -2.63 -13.07 -11.43
N GLN A 66 -3.11 -11.84 -11.60
CA GLN A 66 -2.34 -10.65 -11.25
C GLN A 66 -1.92 -10.67 -9.77
N TYR A 67 -2.83 -10.98 -8.85
CA TYR A 67 -2.55 -11.02 -7.42
C TYR A 67 -1.36 -11.94 -7.09
N VAL A 68 -1.38 -13.18 -7.59
CA VAL A 68 -0.32 -14.15 -7.31
C VAL A 68 1.01 -13.73 -7.93
N GLU A 69 1.00 -13.33 -9.20
CA GLU A 69 2.25 -12.95 -9.87
C GLU A 69 2.85 -11.67 -9.30
N VAL A 70 2.04 -10.69 -8.93
CA VAL A 70 2.51 -9.50 -8.19
C VAL A 70 3.14 -9.91 -6.85
N GLY A 71 2.48 -10.78 -6.08
CA GLY A 71 3.02 -11.28 -4.82
C GLY A 71 4.39 -11.99 -4.97
N LYS A 72 4.56 -12.77 -6.05
CA LYS A 72 5.86 -13.39 -6.38
C LYS A 72 6.93 -12.36 -6.71
N ILE A 73 6.58 -11.31 -7.45
CA ILE A 73 7.51 -10.22 -7.79
C ILE A 73 7.88 -9.42 -6.53
N GLN A 74 6.93 -9.11 -5.67
CA GLN A 74 7.16 -8.47 -4.37
C GLN A 74 8.18 -9.26 -3.55
N LEU A 75 7.97 -10.58 -3.40
CA LEU A 75 8.90 -11.45 -2.67
C LEU A 75 10.29 -11.45 -3.30
N LYS A 76 10.40 -11.54 -4.62
CA LYS A 76 11.69 -11.46 -5.33
C LYS A 76 12.40 -10.14 -5.06
N TYR A 77 11.69 -9.02 -5.17
CA TYR A 77 12.25 -7.69 -4.93
C TYR A 77 12.76 -7.53 -3.50
N HIS A 78 11.93 -7.86 -2.52
CA HIS A 78 12.28 -7.69 -1.11
C HIS A 78 13.33 -8.70 -0.60
N LYS A 79 13.46 -9.86 -1.24
CA LYS A 79 14.55 -10.80 -0.99
C LYS A 79 15.83 -10.47 -1.78
N HIS A 80 15.85 -9.35 -2.52
CA HIS A 80 16.95 -8.94 -3.40
C HIS A 80 17.27 -9.97 -4.49
N LEU A 81 16.23 -10.66 -4.98
CA LEU A 81 16.33 -11.65 -6.04
C LEU A 81 15.82 -11.04 -7.36
N GLY A 82 16.68 -10.93 -8.33
CA GLY A 82 16.34 -10.45 -9.68
C GLY A 82 16.77 -9.00 -9.94
N ASN A 83 16.71 -8.63 -11.20
CA ASN A 83 17.05 -7.31 -11.70
C ASN A 83 15.84 -6.38 -11.63
N SER A 84 16.02 -5.18 -11.14
CA SER A 84 14.92 -4.20 -10.98
C SER A 84 14.23 -3.85 -12.30
N GLU A 85 14.97 -3.73 -13.40
CA GLU A 85 14.42 -3.47 -14.74
C GLU A 85 13.53 -4.61 -15.21
N GLU A 86 13.99 -5.84 -15.04
CA GLU A 86 13.22 -7.05 -15.40
C GLU A 86 11.93 -7.16 -14.57
N LEU A 87 12.00 -6.87 -13.26
CA LEU A 87 10.82 -6.87 -12.39
C LEU A 87 9.81 -5.81 -12.80
N VAL A 88 10.26 -4.60 -13.16
CA VAL A 88 9.38 -3.55 -13.70
C VAL A 88 8.73 -3.98 -15.01
N GLN A 89 9.46 -4.61 -15.93
CA GLN A 89 8.88 -5.11 -17.18
C GLN A 89 7.84 -6.21 -16.93
N GLN A 90 8.11 -7.12 -16.01
CA GLN A 90 7.14 -8.16 -15.61
C GLN A 90 5.87 -7.52 -15.02
N LEU A 91 6.00 -6.50 -14.16
CA LEU A 91 4.86 -5.79 -13.60
C LEU A 91 4.05 -5.05 -14.67
N LYS A 92 4.70 -4.41 -15.64
CA LYS A 92 4.02 -3.77 -16.79
C LYS A 92 3.23 -4.78 -17.61
N ALA A 93 3.82 -5.93 -17.91
CA ALA A 93 3.13 -7.02 -18.61
C ALA A 93 1.94 -7.59 -17.81
N LEU A 94 2.04 -7.60 -16.47
CA LEU A 94 0.91 -7.98 -15.62
C LEU A 94 -0.20 -6.93 -15.62
N LEU A 95 0.14 -5.64 -15.68
CA LEU A 95 -0.85 -4.57 -15.78
C LEU A 95 -1.67 -4.72 -17.08
N GLU A 96 -1.02 -5.06 -18.19
CA GLU A 96 -1.65 -5.24 -19.50
C GLU A 96 -2.70 -6.37 -19.57
N ILE A 97 -2.77 -7.24 -18.55
CA ILE A 97 -3.82 -8.27 -18.47
C ILE A 97 -5.22 -7.63 -18.33
N THR A 98 -5.32 -6.53 -17.58
CA THR A 98 -6.59 -5.83 -17.31
C THR A 98 -6.64 -4.43 -17.87
N LEU A 99 -5.50 -3.75 -17.97
CA LEU A 99 -5.39 -2.36 -18.39
C LEU A 99 -4.24 -2.19 -19.37
N LYS A 100 -4.54 -1.75 -20.59
CA LYS A 100 -3.49 -1.37 -21.55
C LYS A 100 -2.71 -0.18 -21.00
N PHE A 101 -1.39 -0.26 -21.02
CA PHE A 101 -0.53 0.78 -20.47
C PHE A 101 -0.79 2.18 -21.07
N GLU A 102 -1.20 2.22 -22.33
CA GLU A 102 -1.61 3.45 -23.03
C GLU A 102 -2.88 4.09 -22.44
N ASP A 103 -3.76 3.30 -21.83
CA ASP A 103 -5.01 3.76 -21.23
C ASP A 103 -4.83 4.24 -19.78
N VAL A 104 -3.69 3.91 -19.13
CA VAL A 104 -3.39 4.29 -17.75
C VAL A 104 -3.54 5.80 -17.52
N TYR A 105 -3.12 6.61 -18.48
CA TYR A 105 -3.15 8.07 -18.34
C TYR A 105 -4.45 8.74 -18.81
N ARG A 106 -5.46 7.96 -19.25
CA ARG A 106 -6.77 8.51 -19.62
C ARG A 106 -7.57 8.90 -18.38
N THR A 107 -8.15 10.11 -18.41
CA THR A 107 -8.80 10.75 -17.25
C THR A 107 -10.05 10.03 -16.71
N GLU A 108 -10.66 9.15 -17.49
CA GLU A 108 -11.96 8.52 -17.18
C GLU A 108 -11.84 7.11 -16.59
N TYR A 109 -10.63 6.55 -16.52
CA TYR A 109 -10.46 5.17 -16.07
C TYR A 109 -10.34 5.08 -14.55
N VAL A 110 -11.16 4.23 -13.93
CA VAL A 110 -11.09 3.90 -12.50
C VAL A 110 -10.25 2.64 -12.32
N LEU A 111 -9.11 2.78 -11.65
CA LEU A 111 -8.22 1.66 -11.38
C LEU A 111 -8.87 0.64 -10.42
N ASN A 112 -8.76 -0.64 -10.73
CA ASN A 112 -9.10 -1.69 -9.79
C ASN A 112 -7.96 -1.90 -8.76
N ARG A 113 -8.23 -2.73 -7.75
CA ARG A 113 -7.29 -2.97 -6.66
C ARG A 113 -5.97 -3.58 -7.14
N GLN A 114 -6.01 -4.50 -8.10
CA GLN A 114 -4.80 -5.17 -8.59
C GLN A 114 -3.95 -4.24 -9.45
N GLU A 115 -4.57 -3.40 -10.25
CA GLU A 115 -3.89 -2.37 -11.04
C GLU A 115 -3.14 -1.38 -10.15
N ILE A 116 -3.78 -0.95 -9.06
CA ILE A 116 -3.13 -0.09 -8.05
C ILE A 116 -1.96 -0.82 -7.40
N SER A 117 -2.13 -2.09 -7.05
CA SER A 117 -1.04 -2.89 -6.47
C SER A 117 0.14 -3.00 -7.43
N VAL A 118 -0.10 -3.28 -8.71
CA VAL A 118 0.96 -3.32 -9.73
C VAL A 118 1.68 -1.98 -9.85
N LEU A 119 0.93 -0.88 -9.97
CA LEU A 119 1.51 0.46 -10.09
C LEU A 119 2.31 0.84 -8.84
N THR A 120 1.81 0.49 -7.65
CA THR A 120 2.51 0.71 -6.38
C THR A 120 3.86 -0.01 -6.36
N GLU A 121 3.91 -1.27 -6.81
CA GLU A 121 5.16 -2.02 -6.84
C GLU A 121 6.16 -1.46 -7.86
N ILE A 122 5.68 -1.01 -9.01
CA ILE A 122 6.53 -0.30 -9.99
C ILE A 122 7.15 0.94 -9.34
N ALA A 123 6.33 1.75 -8.66
CA ALA A 123 6.81 2.95 -7.98
C ALA A 123 7.80 2.63 -6.85
N LEU A 124 7.58 1.58 -6.07
CA LEU A 124 8.50 1.13 -5.02
C LEU A 124 9.86 0.70 -5.59
N ILE A 125 9.87 0.01 -6.73
CA ILE A 125 11.12 -0.38 -7.40
C ILE A 125 11.87 0.86 -7.89
N TYR A 126 11.20 1.84 -8.52
CA TYR A 126 11.81 3.11 -8.90
C TYR A 126 12.36 3.87 -7.69
N TRP A 127 11.59 3.91 -6.59
CA TRP A 127 12.05 4.52 -5.34
C TRP A 127 13.33 3.84 -4.82
N GLY A 128 13.39 2.51 -4.84
CA GLY A 128 14.57 1.73 -4.43
C GLY A 128 15.80 1.99 -5.31
N LYS A 129 15.59 2.33 -6.58
CA LYS A 129 16.65 2.78 -7.53
C LYS A 129 17.03 4.25 -7.33
N LYS A 130 16.41 4.96 -6.41
CA LYS A 130 16.51 6.42 -6.18
C LYS A 130 15.98 7.28 -7.34
N ASP A 131 15.18 6.70 -8.20
CA ASP A 131 14.41 7.43 -9.20
C ASP A 131 13.10 7.93 -8.57
N TYR A 132 13.27 8.88 -7.65
CA TYR A 132 12.16 9.43 -6.86
C TYR A 132 11.16 10.20 -7.72
N GLN A 133 11.61 10.77 -8.84
CA GLN A 133 10.74 11.50 -9.74
C GLN A 133 9.74 10.56 -10.42
N MET A 134 10.20 9.44 -10.97
CA MET A 134 9.34 8.44 -11.59
C MET A 134 8.39 7.81 -10.56
N ALA A 135 8.87 7.52 -9.35
CA ALA A 135 8.02 7.04 -8.27
C ALA A 135 6.93 8.06 -7.90
N LEU A 136 7.30 9.35 -7.80
CA LEU A 136 6.37 10.44 -7.51
C LEU A 136 5.26 10.55 -8.55
N GLU A 137 5.60 10.50 -9.85
CA GLU A 137 4.63 10.57 -10.96
C GLU A 137 3.60 9.46 -10.88
N ILE A 138 4.02 8.23 -10.57
CA ILE A 138 3.11 7.09 -10.43
C ILE A 138 2.21 7.26 -9.20
N TYR A 139 2.76 7.66 -8.04
CA TYR A 139 1.95 7.89 -6.84
C TYR A 139 0.96 9.04 -7.00
N HIS A 140 1.38 10.12 -7.66
CA HIS A 140 0.50 11.25 -7.99
C HIS A 140 -0.65 10.79 -8.88
N PHE A 141 -0.34 10.02 -9.93
CA PHE A 141 -1.35 9.44 -10.80
C PHE A 141 -2.37 8.59 -10.01
N ILE A 142 -1.92 7.74 -9.10
CA ILE A 142 -2.81 6.93 -8.26
C ILE A 142 -3.67 7.83 -7.35
N ASP A 143 -3.09 8.85 -6.69
CA ASP A 143 -3.83 9.75 -5.78
C ASP A 143 -4.89 10.56 -6.53
N ASP A 144 -4.61 11.05 -7.73
CA ASP A 144 -5.56 11.77 -8.57
C ASP A 144 -6.78 10.92 -8.90
N ARG A 145 -6.57 9.64 -9.28
CA ARG A 145 -7.66 8.70 -9.59
C ARG A 145 -8.56 8.43 -8.38
N TYR A 146 -7.97 8.40 -7.18
CA TYR A 146 -8.75 8.25 -5.96
C TYR A 146 -9.47 9.53 -5.54
N SER A 147 -8.86 10.68 -5.74
CA SER A 147 -9.42 11.97 -5.32
C SER A 147 -10.63 12.36 -6.17
N ASP A 148 -10.61 12.03 -7.45
CA ASP A 148 -11.68 12.35 -8.41
C ASP A 148 -12.82 11.32 -8.41
N SER A 149 -12.62 10.13 -7.82
CA SER A 149 -13.68 9.12 -7.81
C SER A 149 -14.83 9.51 -6.89
N CYS A 150 -16.05 9.57 -7.45
CA CYS A 150 -17.30 9.71 -6.69
C CYS A 150 -17.56 8.53 -5.73
N ILE A 151 -16.83 7.44 -5.93
CA ILE A 151 -16.84 6.25 -5.10
C ILE A 151 -15.73 6.42 -4.08
N LYS A 152 -16.05 6.99 -2.91
CA LYS A 152 -15.13 6.94 -1.77
C LYS A 152 -15.00 5.48 -1.35
N PRO A 153 -13.92 4.79 -1.68
CA PRO A 153 -13.86 3.36 -1.50
C PRO A 153 -13.53 3.03 -0.05
N VAL A 154 -14.55 2.81 0.75
CA VAL A 154 -14.38 2.24 2.11
C VAL A 154 -13.63 0.90 2.02
N PHE A 155 -13.74 0.19 0.90
CA PHE A 155 -13.11 -1.11 0.67
C PHE A 155 -11.65 -1.03 0.18
N HIS A 156 -11.22 0.06 -0.46
CA HIS A 156 -9.86 0.22 -0.99
C HIS A 156 -8.92 1.00 -0.07
N MET A 157 -9.37 1.38 1.13
CA MET A 157 -8.64 2.29 2.01
C MET A 157 -7.29 1.75 2.50
N LEU A 158 -7.07 0.42 2.54
CA LEU A 158 -5.78 -0.13 2.96
C LEU A 158 -4.69 0.15 1.93
N ASP A 159 -4.97 -0.18 0.67
CA ASP A 159 -3.99 -0.04 -0.40
C ASP A 159 -3.73 1.44 -0.70
N TRP A 160 -4.77 2.27 -0.64
CA TRP A 160 -4.64 3.72 -0.80
C TRP A 160 -3.86 4.38 0.34
N ASN A 161 -4.07 3.97 1.61
CA ASN A 161 -3.32 4.49 2.74
C ASN A 161 -1.81 4.19 2.63
N MET A 162 -1.43 3.03 2.10
CA MET A 162 -0.03 2.73 1.82
C MET A 162 0.51 3.61 0.68
N ASN A 163 -0.27 3.80 -0.38
CA ASN A 163 0.13 4.64 -1.50
C ASN A 163 0.36 6.09 -1.07
N ILE A 164 -0.55 6.68 -0.28
CA ILE A 164 -0.39 8.06 0.17
C ILE A 164 0.82 8.23 1.11
N ALA A 165 1.14 7.23 1.94
CA ALA A 165 2.36 7.24 2.75
C ALA A 165 3.62 7.17 1.87
N ASN A 166 3.64 6.31 0.85
CA ASN A 166 4.74 6.21 -0.11
C ASN A 166 4.84 7.48 -0.97
N TYR A 167 3.73 8.08 -1.34
CA TYR A 167 3.69 9.37 -2.03
C TYR A 167 4.33 10.47 -1.19
N ALA A 168 3.94 10.59 0.09
CA ALA A 168 4.56 11.55 1.00
C ALA A 168 6.08 11.31 1.15
N ARG A 169 6.51 10.07 1.17
CA ARG A 169 7.93 9.70 1.23
C ARG A 169 8.69 10.10 -0.04
N ALA A 170 8.10 9.93 -1.22
CA ALA A 170 8.73 10.37 -2.46
C ALA A 170 8.86 11.90 -2.52
N LEU A 171 7.87 12.64 -2.03
CA LEU A 171 7.91 14.09 -1.88
C LEU A 171 9.03 14.53 -0.91
N ASP A 172 9.19 13.82 0.21
CA ASP A 172 10.25 14.09 1.20
C ASP A 172 11.65 13.90 0.63
N GLU A 173 11.89 12.82 -0.09
CA GLU A 173 13.18 12.56 -0.76
C GLU A 173 13.53 13.65 -1.79
N LEU A 174 12.52 14.20 -2.47
CA LEU A 174 12.69 15.31 -3.41
C LEU A 174 12.70 16.70 -2.73
N LYS A 175 12.62 16.73 -1.39
CA LYS A 175 12.63 17.96 -0.58
C LYS A 175 11.40 18.87 -0.78
N TYR A 176 10.29 18.31 -1.24
CA TYR A 176 8.98 18.98 -1.29
C TYR A 176 8.29 18.89 0.09
N PHE A 177 8.94 19.40 1.14
CA PHE A 177 8.56 19.20 2.53
C PHE A 177 7.15 19.68 2.87
N LYS A 178 6.73 20.79 2.28
CA LYS A 178 5.38 21.33 2.53
C LYS A 178 4.29 20.41 2.00
N GLU A 179 4.49 19.90 0.80
CA GLU A 179 3.58 18.96 0.13
C GLU A 179 3.60 17.60 0.85
N ALA A 180 4.77 17.10 1.22
CA ALA A 180 4.93 15.86 1.98
C ALA A 180 4.20 15.93 3.33
N MET A 181 4.34 17.05 4.04
CA MET A 181 3.67 17.28 5.32
C MET A 181 2.14 17.31 5.17
N CYS A 182 1.62 18.01 4.16
CA CYS A 182 0.20 18.07 3.85
C CYS A 182 -0.36 16.68 3.49
N THR A 183 0.38 15.92 2.65
CA THR A 183 0.03 14.56 2.26
C THR A 183 0.00 13.61 3.45
N CYS A 184 0.98 13.69 4.35
CA CYS A 184 0.97 12.92 5.60
C CYS A 184 -0.23 13.26 6.50
N GLN A 185 -0.58 14.54 6.64
CA GLN A 185 -1.73 14.95 7.44
C GLN A 185 -3.05 14.40 6.87
N LYS A 186 -3.23 14.49 5.55
CA LYS A 186 -4.38 13.90 4.84
C LYS A 186 -4.45 12.38 5.09
N ALA A 187 -3.31 11.68 4.96
CA ALA A 187 -3.22 10.24 5.20
C ALA A 187 -3.59 9.88 6.64
N VAL A 188 -3.02 10.56 7.63
CA VAL A 188 -3.31 10.33 9.06
C VAL A 188 -4.80 10.48 9.36
N GLN A 189 -5.44 11.55 8.90
CA GLN A 189 -6.87 11.77 9.11
C GLN A 189 -7.73 10.64 8.53
N GLN A 190 -7.39 10.18 7.34
CA GLN A 190 -8.13 9.11 6.67
C GLN A 190 -7.92 7.75 7.33
N MET A 191 -6.69 7.44 7.77
CA MET A 191 -6.39 6.22 8.52
C MET A 191 -7.15 6.17 9.84
N LEU A 192 -7.22 7.27 10.55
CA LEU A 192 -7.97 7.38 11.80
C LEU A 192 -9.47 7.21 11.56
N TYR A 193 -10.01 7.85 10.53
CA TYR A 193 -11.42 7.71 10.15
C TYR A 193 -11.79 6.27 9.77
N ALA A 194 -10.89 5.57 9.08
CA ALA A 194 -11.08 4.18 8.65
C ALA A 194 -10.80 3.14 9.74
N GLY A 195 -10.27 3.54 10.90
CA GLY A 195 -9.80 2.59 11.92
C GLY A 195 -8.60 1.75 11.48
N LYS A 196 -7.78 2.26 10.54
CA LYS A 196 -6.65 1.54 9.92
C LYS A 196 -5.33 2.19 10.32
N GLY A 197 -4.69 1.65 11.35
CA GLY A 197 -3.47 2.26 11.91
C GLY A 197 -2.13 1.73 11.38
N ALA A 198 -2.10 0.69 10.55
CA ALA A 198 -0.85 0.03 10.16
C ALA A 198 0.16 0.97 9.48
N SER A 199 -0.30 1.87 8.61
CA SER A 199 0.57 2.83 7.89
C SER A 199 0.77 4.15 8.63
N LEU A 200 0.09 4.36 9.77
CA LEU A 200 0.18 5.59 10.55
C LEU A 200 1.62 5.88 11.01
N GLY A 201 2.34 4.81 11.39
CA GLY A 201 3.73 4.92 11.80
C GLY A 201 4.62 5.54 10.71
N TYR A 202 4.44 5.16 9.45
CA TYR A 202 5.22 5.74 8.34
C TYR A 202 4.96 7.23 8.16
N CYS A 203 3.71 7.68 8.23
CA CYS A 203 3.38 9.10 8.14
C CYS A 203 3.98 9.90 9.28
N LEU A 204 3.94 9.38 10.52
CA LEU A 204 4.56 10.04 11.68
C LEU A 204 6.08 10.10 11.55
N MET A 205 6.70 9.07 10.98
CA MET A 205 8.13 9.03 10.70
C MET A 205 8.52 10.15 9.72
N ILE A 206 7.84 10.24 8.58
CA ILE A 206 8.12 11.25 7.56
C ILE A 206 7.95 12.66 8.17
N GLN A 207 6.86 12.91 8.88
CA GLN A 207 6.65 14.18 9.57
C GLN A 207 7.77 14.51 10.57
N ALA A 208 8.23 13.49 11.32
CA ALA A 208 9.31 13.67 12.29
C ALA A 208 10.64 14.01 11.60
N CYS A 209 10.98 13.32 10.49
CA CYS A 209 12.19 13.59 9.72
C CYS A 209 12.17 15.00 9.11
N ILE A 210 11.06 15.43 8.51
CA ILE A 210 10.90 16.78 7.98
C ILE A 210 11.09 17.83 9.09
N MET A 211 10.45 17.62 10.25
CA MET A 211 10.57 18.54 11.38
C MET A 211 12.00 18.60 11.96
N GLU A 212 12.71 17.47 11.94
CA GLU A 212 14.14 17.40 12.33
C GLU A 212 14.99 18.22 11.36
N GLU A 213 14.83 18.05 10.06
CA GLU A 213 15.55 18.83 9.05
C GLU A 213 15.28 20.34 9.17
N GLU A 214 14.08 20.71 9.57
CA GLU A 214 13.71 22.11 9.88
C GLU A 214 14.17 22.59 11.26
N GLY A 215 14.84 21.76 12.05
CA GLY A 215 15.33 22.09 13.39
C GLY A 215 14.24 22.25 14.45
N LYS A 216 13.06 21.67 14.24
CA LYS A 216 11.92 21.78 15.15
C LYS A 216 11.98 20.73 16.27
N GLU A 217 12.10 21.15 17.51
CA GLU A 217 12.14 20.28 18.71
C GLU A 217 10.93 19.32 18.83
N VAL A 218 9.79 19.70 18.26
CA VAL A 218 8.58 18.88 18.29
C VAL A 218 8.75 17.52 17.56
N CYS A 219 9.77 17.37 16.72
CA CYS A 219 10.09 16.11 16.04
C CYS A 219 10.29 14.95 17.03
N LYS A 220 10.85 15.21 18.21
CA LYS A 220 11.08 14.22 19.28
C LYS A 220 9.77 13.51 19.68
N LYS A 221 8.68 14.27 19.79
CA LYS A 221 7.34 13.72 20.10
C LYS A 221 6.88 12.75 19.01
N TYR A 222 7.06 13.09 17.75
CA TYR A 222 6.64 12.27 16.61
C TYR A 222 7.48 11.00 16.51
N PHE A 223 8.79 11.07 16.70
CA PHE A 223 9.65 9.89 16.76
C PHE A 223 9.23 8.93 17.88
N LYS A 224 8.93 9.44 19.07
CA LYS A 224 8.44 8.62 20.19
C LYS A 224 7.12 7.95 19.89
N GLN A 225 6.18 8.67 19.27
CA GLN A 225 4.90 8.11 18.83
C GLN A 225 5.09 7.03 17.77
N ASN A 226 5.97 7.27 16.78
CA ASN A 226 6.30 6.30 15.75
C ASN A 226 6.84 5.01 16.36
N LEU A 227 7.84 5.08 17.23
CA LEU A 227 8.42 3.90 17.90
C LEU A 227 7.36 3.11 18.68
N ASN A 228 6.45 3.79 19.37
CA ASN A 228 5.37 3.12 20.10
C ASN A 228 4.41 2.37 19.16
N LEU A 229 4.07 2.96 18.02
CA LEU A 229 3.23 2.31 17.01
C LEU A 229 3.92 1.11 16.37
N LEU A 230 5.18 1.23 15.97
CA LEU A 230 5.95 0.13 15.39
C LEU A 230 6.01 -1.07 16.35
N LYS A 231 6.20 -0.81 17.65
CA LYS A 231 6.16 -1.83 18.69
C LYS A 231 4.78 -2.46 18.84
N LEU A 232 3.72 -1.64 18.88
CA LEU A 232 2.34 -2.09 19.02
C LEU A 232 1.92 -3.01 17.86
N TYR A 233 2.31 -2.66 16.64
CA TYR A 233 2.02 -3.44 15.43
C TYR A 233 3.01 -4.58 15.17
N LYS A 234 3.98 -4.83 16.09
CA LYS A 234 5.01 -5.87 15.98
C LYS A 234 5.83 -5.76 14.67
N MET A 235 6.17 -4.53 14.30
CA MET A 235 7.01 -4.21 13.15
C MET A 235 8.47 -4.14 13.60
N ASP A 236 9.02 -5.27 14.08
CA ASP A 236 10.29 -5.31 14.81
C ASP A 236 11.48 -4.84 13.95
N ALA A 237 11.48 -5.15 12.66
CA ALA A 237 12.53 -4.73 11.73
C ALA A 237 12.57 -3.19 11.60
N ASP A 238 11.41 -2.56 11.38
CA ASP A 238 11.31 -1.10 11.25
C ASP A 238 11.56 -0.41 12.58
N TYR A 239 11.09 -1.00 13.69
CA TYR A 239 11.37 -0.51 15.05
C TYR A 239 12.88 -0.45 15.31
N LYS A 240 13.63 -1.50 14.97
CA LYS A 240 15.09 -1.54 15.16
C LYS A 240 15.79 -0.46 14.34
N VAL A 241 15.42 -0.30 13.08
CA VAL A 241 15.99 0.73 12.20
C VAL A 241 15.72 2.13 12.76
N MET A 242 14.46 2.41 13.11
CA MET A 242 14.08 3.72 13.64
C MET A 242 14.71 4.01 15.00
N LYS A 243 14.79 3.00 15.87
CA LYS A 243 15.44 3.14 17.18
C LYS A 243 16.90 3.54 17.03
N ASN A 244 17.66 2.86 16.17
CA ASN A 244 19.05 3.20 15.89
C ASN A 244 19.17 4.64 15.37
N TYR A 245 18.29 5.03 14.42
CA TYR A 245 18.27 6.38 13.86
C TYR A 245 18.12 7.47 14.92
N VAL A 246 17.16 7.32 15.85
CA VAL A 246 16.91 8.33 16.90
C VAL A 246 17.97 8.32 18.00
N GLU A 247 18.57 7.16 18.31
CA GLU A 247 19.67 7.03 19.28
C GLU A 247 20.95 7.68 18.76
N GLU A 248 21.35 7.43 17.51
CA GLU A 248 22.53 8.02 16.87
C GLU A 248 22.47 9.56 16.80
N ARG A 249 21.26 10.13 16.72
CA ARG A 249 21.02 11.58 16.65
C ARG A 249 20.63 12.23 17.97
N ASN A 250 20.55 11.46 19.06
CA ASN A 250 20.12 11.94 20.39
C ASN A 250 18.71 12.60 20.38
N LEU A 251 17.79 12.07 19.57
CA LEU A 251 16.45 12.64 19.37
C LEU A 251 15.43 12.25 20.44
N LEU A 252 15.77 11.39 21.39
CA LEU A 252 14.88 10.95 22.47
C LEU A 252 15.19 11.55 23.85
N ASN A 253 16.31 12.25 23.98
CA ASN A 253 16.75 12.91 25.23
C ASN A 253 16.17 14.31 25.37
#